data_303d3338c8f4a718a7cc749a6067a824
#
_entry.id   303d3338c8f4a718a7cc749a6067a824
#
_cell.length_a   1.000
_cell.length_b   1.000
_cell.length_c   1.000
_cell.angle_alpha   90.00
_cell.angle_beta   90.00
_cell.angle_gamma   90.00
#
_symmetry.space_group_name_H-M   'P 1'
#
loop_
_entity.id
_entity.type
_entity.pdbx_description
1 polymer ?
#
loop_
_entity_poly.entity_id
_entity_poly.type
_entity_poly.pdbx_seq_one_letter_code
_entity_poly.pdbx_strand_id
1 'polypeptide(L)'
;MDNFGCNNALDHQKPDIIDRVAIFGFADAKEEDLLYKDAYGVAKTLAGNGYLVVNGGGPGVMLAATNGAKAGGGKVVGVTFYPKQIPNFEGKDPQNNVDEEVITQNYVERTLKLLERGQVYVIFNGGTGTISEFGMAWGLARLYFGHHKPLILYGSFWHEIIEAFKKNMNLRGDDLLVFKIANSPHEVLVNITQFGKEIKEGKHAHLAVTSDGENAFTI
;
A
#
# COMPACT_ATOMS: atom_id res chain seq x y z
N MET A 1 -43.92 -21.49 12.07
CA MET A 1 -43.40 -20.18 12.53
C MET A 1 -41.87 -20.35 12.60
N ASP A 2 -41.23 -20.15 11.49
CA ASP A 2 -39.81 -20.44 11.34
C ASP A 2 -39.03 -19.12 11.41
N ASN A 3 -38.22 -19.03 12.45
CA ASN A 3 -37.29 -17.94 12.68
C ASN A 3 -36.08 -18.11 11.74
N PHE A 4 -36.03 -17.38 10.64
CA PHE A 4 -34.84 -17.16 9.86
C PHE A 4 -33.99 -16.05 10.54
N GLY A 5 -33.14 -16.44 11.43
CA GLY A 5 -32.06 -15.60 11.95
C GLY A 5 -30.93 -15.52 10.94
N CYS A 6 -30.88 -14.47 10.11
CA CYS A 6 -29.70 -14.12 9.35
C CYS A 6 -28.63 -13.55 10.29
N ASN A 7 -27.80 -14.41 10.86
CA ASN A 7 -26.54 -14.01 11.47
C ASN A 7 -25.46 -13.98 10.37
N ASN A 8 -25.39 -12.89 9.59
CA ASN A 8 -24.21 -12.54 8.83
C ASN A 8 -23.26 -11.71 9.74
N ALA A 9 -22.72 -12.34 10.76
CA ALA A 9 -21.48 -11.87 11.36
C ALA A 9 -20.39 -12.20 10.34
N LEU A 10 -19.93 -11.21 9.58
CA LEU A 10 -18.67 -11.29 8.86
C LEU A 10 -17.60 -11.55 9.92
N ASP A 11 -17.12 -12.77 9.97
CA ASP A 11 -16.00 -13.20 10.79
C ASP A 11 -14.80 -12.37 10.30
N HIS A 12 -14.42 -11.35 11.05
CA HIS A 12 -13.26 -10.52 10.78
C HIS A 12 -12.01 -11.39 11.02
N GLN A 13 -11.70 -12.24 10.05
CA GLN A 13 -10.48 -13.01 10.07
C GLN A 13 -9.30 -12.04 10.11
N LYS A 14 -8.61 -12.03 11.24
CA LYS A 14 -7.37 -11.27 11.43
C LYS A 14 -6.40 -11.60 10.29
N PRO A 15 -5.74 -10.60 9.68
CA PRO A 15 -4.77 -10.84 8.60
C PRO A 15 -3.71 -11.86 9.01
N ASP A 16 -3.46 -12.86 8.17
CA ASP A 16 -2.63 -14.04 8.51
C ASP A 16 -1.12 -13.75 8.37
N ILE A 17 -0.70 -13.12 7.27
CA ILE A 17 0.72 -12.82 6.99
C ILE A 17 0.93 -11.34 6.72
N ILE A 18 0.04 -10.73 5.94
CA ILE A 18 0.08 -9.30 5.62
C ILE A 18 -0.87 -8.62 6.59
N ASP A 19 -0.37 -7.75 7.46
CA ASP A 19 -1.16 -6.98 8.42
C ASP A 19 -0.98 -5.46 8.26
N ARG A 20 -0.03 -5.02 7.42
CA ARG A 20 0.32 -3.61 7.21
C ARG A 20 0.32 -3.22 5.74
N VAL A 21 -0.45 -2.19 5.41
CA VAL A 21 -0.62 -1.68 4.05
C VAL A 21 -0.12 -0.26 3.97
N ALA A 22 0.90 -0.01 3.15
CA ALA A 22 1.33 1.35 2.86
C ALA A 22 0.58 1.91 1.64
N ILE A 23 0.11 3.16 1.75
CA ILE A 23 -0.68 3.84 0.72
C ILE A 23 0.10 5.04 0.20
N PHE A 24 0.28 5.10 -1.12
CA PHE A 24 0.96 6.16 -1.85
C PHE A 24 0.03 6.81 -2.86
N GLY A 25 0.16 8.12 -3.08
CA GLY A 25 -0.63 8.85 -4.07
C GLY A 25 -0.46 10.36 -4.00
N PHE A 26 -1.29 11.07 -4.76
CA PHE A 26 -1.20 12.51 -4.97
C PHE A 26 -1.49 13.33 -3.72
N ALA A 27 -0.58 14.24 -3.38
CA ALA A 27 -0.68 15.07 -2.20
C ALA A 27 -1.71 16.20 -2.31
N ASP A 28 -2.04 16.65 -3.53
CA ASP A 28 -2.98 17.75 -3.75
C ASP A 28 -4.42 17.31 -4.05
N ALA A 29 -4.74 16.02 -3.88
CA ALA A 29 -6.11 15.53 -4.04
C ALA A 29 -7.04 16.18 -3.02
N LYS A 30 -8.20 16.69 -3.48
CA LYS A 30 -9.20 17.36 -2.65
C LYS A 30 -10.29 16.37 -2.23
N GLU A 31 -11.01 16.66 -1.14
CA GLU A 31 -12.08 15.79 -0.61
C GLU A 31 -13.19 15.51 -1.62
N GLU A 32 -13.46 16.45 -2.53
CA GLU A 32 -14.43 16.29 -3.63
C GLU A 32 -13.96 15.39 -4.76
N ASP A 33 -12.64 15.18 -4.92
CA ASP A 33 -12.05 14.40 -5.99
C ASP A 33 -12.35 12.90 -5.82
N LEU A 34 -12.54 12.21 -6.94
CA LEU A 34 -12.72 10.76 -6.95
C LEU A 34 -11.51 10.05 -6.33
N LEU A 35 -10.30 10.55 -6.64
CA LEU A 35 -9.04 10.00 -6.12
C LEU A 35 -9.00 10.01 -4.58
N TYR A 36 -9.44 11.11 -3.95
CA TYR A 36 -9.50 11.20 -2.49
C TYR A 36 -10.54 10.22 -1.93
N LYS A 37 -11.74 10.18 -2.53
CA LYS A 37 -12.82 9.28 -2.12
C LYS A 37 -12.44 7.81 -2.25
N ASP A 38 -11.73 7.46 -3.30
CA ASP A 38 -11.22 6.11 -3.53
C ASP A 38 -10.18 5.73 -2.47
N ALA A 39 -9.20 6.60 -2.20
CA ALA A 39 -8.19 6.37 -1.17
C ALA A 39 -8.82 6.23 0.23
N TYR A 40 -9.79 7.09 0.55
CA TYR A 40 -10.58 6.97 1.77
C TYR A 40 -11.32 5.63 1.84
N GLY A 41 -12.02 5.24 0.78
CA GLY A 41 -12.78 4.00 0.70
C GLY A 41 -11.90 2.75 0.85
N VAL A 42 -10.75 2.74 0.19
CA VAL A 42 -9.76 1.65 0.31
C VAL A 42 -9.25 1.55 1.74
N ALA A 43 -8.79 2.65 2.33
CA ALA A 43 -8.26 2.64 3.68
C ALA A 43 -9.31 2.24 4.72
N LYS A 44 -10.58 2.69 4.56
CA LYS A 44 -11.70 2.29 5.41
C LYS A 44 -11.97 0.79 5.33
N THR A 45 -11.96 0.23 4.13
CA THR A 45 -12.18 -1.20 3.91
C THR A 45 -11.05 -2.01 4.53
N LEU A 46 -9.79 -1.60 4.32
CA LEU A 46 -8.62 -2.27 4.89
C LEU A 46 -8.65 -2.26 6.42
N ALA A 47 -8.86 -1.09 7.02
CA ALA A 47 -8.92 -0.93 8.47
C ALA A 47 -10.08 -1.73 9.10
N GLY A 48 -11.26 -1.73 8.45
CA GLY A 48 -12.39 -2.55 8.87
C GLY A 48 -12.14 -4.06 8.81
N ASN A 49 -11.12 -4.49 8.06
CA ASN A 49 -10.65 -5.88 7.99
C ASN A 49 -9.36 -6.11 8.80
N GLY A 50 -9.01 -5.20 9.71
CA GLY A 50 -7.92 -5.38 10.67
C GLY A 50 -6.53 -5.04 10.16
N TYR A 51 -6.38 -4.44 8.98
CA TYR A 51 -5.09 -3.97 8.47
C TYR A 51 -4.68 -2.64 9.10
N LEU A 52 -3.41 -2.54 9.46
CA LEU A 52 -2.78 -1.27 9.83
C LEU A 52 -2.44 -0.48 8.57
N VAL A 53 -2.88 0.77 8.50
CA VAL A 53 -2.56 1.66 7.38
C VAL A 53 -1.29 2.45 7.67
N VAL A 54 -0.40 2.52 6.69
CA VAL A 54 0.85 3.30 6.73
C VAL A 54 0.79 4.34 5.61
N ASN A 55 1.15 5.59 5.89
CA ASN A 55 1.28 6.62 4.87
C ASN A 55 2.33 7.68 5.22
N GLY A 56 2.51 8.65 4.36
CA GLY A 56 3.53 9.69 4.54
C GLY A 56 3.13 10.85 5.45
N GLY A 57 1.95 10.83 6.09
CA GLY A 57 1.50 11.90 7.00
C GLY A 57 1.15 13.23 6.34
N GLY A 58 1.20 13.32 5.02
CA GLY A 58 0.90 14.53 4.23
C GLY A 58 -0.58 14.70 3.89
N PRO A 59 -0.91 15.71 3.05
CA PRO A 59 -2.27 15.97 2.59
C PRO A 59 -2.72 14.99 1.50
N GLY A 60 -3.85 15.26 0.88
CA GLY A 60 -4.40 14.54 -0.27
C GLY A 60 -4.69 13.07 0.00
N VAL A 61 -4.15 12.19 -0.82
CA VAL A 61 -4.33 10.73 -0.68
C VAL A 61 -3.88 10.22 0.69
N MET A 62 -2.81 10.78 1.27
CA MET A 62 -2.33 10.41 2.60
C MET A 62 -3.34 10.77 3.69
N LEU A 63 -3.91 11.99 3.64
CA LEU A 63 -4.98 12.43 4.56
C LEU A 63 -6.24 11.59 4.37
N ALA A 64 -6.64 11.33 3.12
CA ALA A 64 -7.78 10.48 2.79
C ALA A 64 -7.62 9.08 3.40
N ALA A 65 -6.43 8.49 3.26
CA ALA A 65 -6.11 7.17 3.82
C ALA A 65 -6.21 7.17 5.36
N THR A 66 -5.70 8.21 6.02
CA THR A 66 -5.82 8.35 7.48
C THR A 66 -7.28 8.45 7.92
N ASN A 67 -8.04 9.34 7.29
CA ASN A 67 -9.46 9.55 7.62
C ASN A 67 -10.29 8.28 7.35
N GLY A 68 -10.03 7.61 6.23
CA GLY A 68 -10.68 6.35 5.88
C GLY A 68 -10.36 5.24 6.90
N ALA A 69 -9.09 5.05 7.25
CA ALA A 69 -8.68 4.05 8.21
C ALA A 69 -9.32 4.26 9.59
N LYS A 70 -9.35 5.50 10.07
CA LYS A 70 -10.04 5.84 11.33
C LYS A 70 -11.55 5.60 11.27
N ALA A 71 -12.19 5.94 10.14
CA ALA A 71 -13.60 5.63 9.91
C ALA A 71 -13.89 4.12 9.82
N GLY A 72 -12.89 3.31 9.49
CA GLY A 72 -12.93 1.85 9.54
C GLY A 72 -12.61 1.26 10.92
N GLY A 73 -12.33 2.09 11.93
CA GLY A 73 -11.97 1.65 13.29
C GLY A 73 -10.52 1.20 13.46
N GLY A 74 -9.66 1.44 12.47
CA GLY A 74 -8.25 1.05 12.49
C GLY A 74 -7.31 2.14 12.97
N LYS A 75 -6.01 1.80 13.00
CA LYS A 75 -4.91 2.70 13.36
C LYS A 75 -4.08 3.07 12.13
N VAL A 76 -3.35 4.18 12.25
CA VAL A 76 -2.50 4.72 11.17
C VAL A 76 -1.11 5.05 11.69
N VAL A 77 -0.10 4.63 10.94
CA VAL A 77 1.30 5.04 11.12
C VAL A 77 1.64 6.06 10.03
N GLY A 78 2.10 7.23 10.43
CA GLY A 78 2.63 8.25 9.54
C GLY A 78 4.16 8.23 9.55
N VAL A 79 4.78 8.21 8.35
CA VAL A 79 6.24 8.37 8.23
C VAL A 79 6.52 9.74 7.62
N THR A 80 7.08 10.63 8.42
CA THR A 80 7.22 12.05 8.09
C THR A 80 8.68 12.50 8.09
N PHE A 81 8.95 13.67 7.52
CA PHE A 81 10.18 14.41 7.79
C PHE A 81 9.93 15.92 7.68
N TYR A 82 10.81 16.72 8.31
CA TYR A 82 10.68 18.16 8.37
C TYR A 82 11.90 18.83 7.72
N PRO A 83 11.82 19.17 6.41
CA PRO A 83 12.92 19.82 5.75
C PRO A 83 13.09 21.26 6.26
N LYS A 84 14.29 21.60 6.70
CA LYS A 84 14.60 22.94 7.24
C LYS A 84 14.57 24.07 6.19
N GLN A 85 14.58 23.74 4.90
CA GLN A 85 14.83 24.70 3.81
C GLN A 85 13.81 24.66 2.67
N ILE A 86 12.77 23.86 2.75
CA ILE A 86 11.76 23.74 1.69
C ILE A 86 10.43 24.27 2.26
N PRO A 87 10.03 25.51 1.93
CA PRO A 87 8.70 26.00 2.24
C PRO A 87 7.68 25.19 1.46
N ASN A 88 6.54 24.85 2.07
CA ASN A 88 5.44 24.09 1.47
C ASN A 88 5.76 22.63 1.12
N PHE A 89 6.60 21.97 1.91
CA PHE A 89 6.84 20.55 1.75
C PHE A 89 5.60 19.73 2.19
N GLU A 90 5.14 18.87 1.29
CA GLU A 90 3.94 18.02 1.44
C GLU A 90 4.12 16.86 2.44
N GLY A 91 5.20 16.83 3.19
CA GLY A 91 5.61 15.72 4.05
C GLY A 91 4.87 15.60 5.38
N LYS A 92 4.10 16.62 5.77
CA LYS A 92 3.20 16.59 6.92
C LYS A 92 2.06 17.58 6.74
N ASP A 93 0.85 17.10 6.98
CA ASP A 93 -0.34 17.93 7.11
C ASP A 93 -0.78 17.95 8.58
N PRO A 94 -0.99 19.14 9.20
CA PRO A 94 -1.52 19.25 10.57
C PRO A 94 -2.88 18.57 10.74
N GLN A 95 -3.67 18.43 9.68
CA GLN A 95 -4.96 17.75 9.69
C GLN A 95 -4.81 16.22 9.61
N ASN A 96 -3.64 15.72 9.18
CA ASN A 96 -3.38 14.29 9.12
C ASN A 96 -3.01 13.73 10.49
N ASN A 97 -4.03 13.42 11.27
CA ASN A 97 -3.92 12.96 12.66
C ASN A 97 -3.63 11.44 12.70
N VAL A 98 -2.38 11.04 12.50
CA VAL A 98 -1.91 9.67 12.63
C VAL A 98 -1.83 9.24 14.10
N ASP A 99 -1.90 7.93 14.38
CA ASP A 99 -1.82 7.38 15.74
C ASP A 99 -0.37 7.17 16.21
N GLU A 100 0.53 6.86 15.27
CA GLU A 100 1.98 6.76 15.48
C GLU A 100 2.69 7.58 14.41
N GLU A 101 3.66 8.40 14.80
CA GLU A 101 4.49 9.16 13.87
C GLU A 101 5.94 8.69 13.95
N VAL A 102 6.50 8.31 12.79
CA VAL A 102 7.91 7.99 12.61
C VAL A 102 8.58 9.15 11.87
N ILE A 103 9.40 9.91 12.57
CA ILE A 103 10.11 11.08 12.00
C ILE A 103 11.44 10.63 11.43
N THR A 104 11.71 11.01 10.18
CA THR A 104 12.96 10.71 9.47
C THR A 104 13.76 11.99 9.18
N GLN A 105 15.03 11.85 8.78
CA GLN A 105 15.91 12.99 8.58
C GLN A 105 15.82 13.62 7.20
N ASN A 106 15.40 12.83 6.19
CA ASN A 106 15.33 13.27 4.80
C ASN A 106 14.32 12.44 4.01
N TYR A 107 14.06 12.87 2.77
CA TYR A 107 13.11 12.23 1.87
C TYR A 107 13.44 10.76 1.55
N VAL A 108 14.73 10.44 1.34
CA VAL A 108 15.15 9.08 1.00
C VAL A 108 14.90 8.14 2.17
N GLU A 109 15.32 8.56 3.38
CA GLU A 109 15.05 7.78 4.60
C GLU A 109 13.54 7.59 4.83
N ARG A 110 12.72 8.64 4.58
CA ARG A 110 11.26 8.54 4.66
C ARG A 110 10.72 7.46 3.72
N THR A 111 11.15 7.48 2.45
CA THR A 111 10.72 6.49 1.48
C THR A 111 11.12 5.08 1.91
N LEU A 112 12.37 4.86 2.34
CA LEU A 112 12.82 3.57 2.85
C LEU A 112 12.02 3.12 4.07
N LYS A 113 11.71 4.03 5.01
CA LYS A 113 10.89 3.71 6.18
C LYS A 113 9.43 3.37 5.82
N LEU A 114 8.85 4.05 4.83
CA LEU A 114 7.53 3.70 4.30
C LEU A 114 7.52 2.28 3.71
N LEU A 115 8.55 1.95 2.92
CA LEU A 115 8.72 0.61 2.35
C LEU A 115 9.00 -0.45 3.41
N GLU A 116 9.77 -0.13 4.45
CA GLU A 116 10.01 -1.01 5.58
C GLU A 116 8.73 -1.32 6.35
N ARG A 117 7.94 -0.27 6.68
CA ARG A 117 6.74 -0.38 7.51
C ARG A 117 5.56 -1.06 6.80
N GLY A 118 5.41 -0.90 5.49
CA GLY A 118 4.41 -1.61 4.70
C GLY A 118 4.85 -3.04 4.39
N GLN A 119 3.90 -3.95 4.25
CA GLN A 119 4.08 -5.33 3.77
C GLN A 119 3.43 -5.53 2.40
N VAL A 120 2.53 -4.64 2.03
CA VAL A 120 1.96 -4.48 0.70
C VAL A 120 1.80 -2.98 0.44
N TYR A 121 1.91 -2.59 -0.82
CA TYR A 121 1.82 -1.20 -1.23
C TYR A 121 0.61 -0.99 -2.13
N VAL A 122 -0.29 -0.06 -1.76
CA VAL A 122 -1.37 0.39 -2.64
C VAL A 122 -0.99 1.74 -3.23
N ILE A 123 -0.88 1.78 -4.55
CA ILE A 123 -0.35 2.92 -5.28
C ILE A 123 -1.45 3.54 -6.14
N PHE A 124 -1.90 4.70 -5.72
CA PHE A 124 -2.85 5.53 -6.43
C PHE A 124 -2.16 6.40 -7.48
N ASN A 125 -2.95 7.13 -8.27
CA ASN A 125 -2.41 8.17 -9.13
C ASN A 125 -1.69 9.24 -8.28
N GLY A 126 -0.57 9.75 -8.82
CA GLY A 126 0.22 10.76 -8.12
C GLY A 126 1.33 11.35 -8.96
N GLY A 127 2.12 12.21 -8.35
CA GLY A 127 3.23 12.90 -8.97
C GLY A 127 4.56 12.14 -8.91
N THR A 128 5.65 12.89 -9.02
CA THR A 128 7.02 12.35 -9.03
C THR A 128 7.38 11.61 -7.76
N GLY A 129 6.85 12.03 -6.59
CA GLY A 129 7.00 11.34 -5.32
C GLY A 129 6.43 9.92 -5.39
N THR A 130 5.19 9.79 -5.83
CA THR A 130 4.52 8.50 -6.01
C THR A 130 5.22 7.61 -7.03
N ILE A 131 5.72 8.19 -8.13
CA ILE A 131 6.50 7.46 -9.15
C ILE A 131 7.82 6.94 -8.54
N SER A 132 8.49 7.73 -7.71
CA SER A 132 9.73 7.29 -7.05
C SER A 132 9.48 6.15 -6.05
N GLU A 133 8.41 6.24 -5.27
CA GLU A 133 7.97 5.19 -4.34
C GLU A 133 7.58 3.91 -5.09
N PHE A 134 6.82 4.04 -6.19
CA PHE A 134 6.48 2.93 -7.07
C PHE A 134 7.71 2.26 -7.67
N GLY A 135 8.63 3.04 -8.26
CA GLY A 135 9.83 2.49 -8.90
C GLY A 135 10.73 1.75 -7.90
N MET A 136 10.91 2.31 -6.70
CA MET A 136 11.68 1.66 -5.65
C MET A 136 10.99 0.40 -5.13
N ALA A 137 9.69 0.46 -4.85
CA ALA A 137 8.91 -0.70 -4.43
C ALA A 137 8.92 -1.82 -5.47
N TRP A 138 8.76 -1.47 -6.75
CA TRP A 138 8.78 -2.43 -7.86
C TRP A 138 10.15 -3.10 -8.02
N GLY A 139 11.24 -2.32 -7.97
CA GLY A 139 12.60 -2.85 -8.04
C GLY A 139 12.91 -3.81 -6.90
N LEU A 140 12.55 -3.44 -5.66
CA LEU A 140 12.70 -4.32 -4.49
C LEU A 140 11.83 -5.58 -4.59
N ALA A 141 10.58 -5.45 -4.97
CA ALA A 141 9.68 -6.59 -5.14
C ALA A 141 10.23 -7.58 -6.18
N ARG A 142 10.80 -7.08 -7.29
CA ARG A 142 11.45 -7.92 -8.28
C ARG A 142 12.73 -8.58 -7.75
N LEU A 143 13.55 -7.83 -7.01
CA LEU A 143 14.80 -8.35 -6.44
C LEU A 143 14.56 -9.49 -5.45
N TYR A 144 13.52 -9.36 -4.62
CA TYR A 144 13.13 -10.35 -3.60
C TYR A 144 11.95 -11.23 -4.06
N PHE A 145 11.83 -11.51 -5.35
CA PHE A 145 10.71 -12.28 -5.89
C PHE A 145 10.59 -13.65 -5.21
N GLY A 146 9.36 -13.94 -4.71
CA GLY A 146 9.08 -15.12 -3.89
C GLY A 146 8.94 -14.83 -2.40
N HIS A 147 9.65 -13.79 -1.92
CA HIS A 147 9.53 -13.22 -0.57
C HIS A 147 9.26 -11.71 -0.62
N HIS A 148 8.80 -11.24 -1.75
CA HIS A 148 8.61 -9.84 -2.03
C HIS A 148 7.40 -9.26 -1.30
N LYS A 149 7.44 -7.94 -1.11
CA LYS A 149 6.30 -7.13 -0.73
C LYS A 149 5.52 -6.77 -1.99
N PRO A 150 4.29 -7.28 -2.18
CA PRO A 150 3.56 -7.07 -3.41
C PRO A 150 3.00 -5.65 -3.54
N LEU A 151 2.68 -5.25 -4.80
CA LEU A 151 2.07 -3.98 -5.09
C LEU A 151 0.64 -4.16 -5.61
N ILE A 152 -0.23 -3.22 -5.27
CA ILE A 152 -1.56 -3.06 -5.86
C ILE A 152 -1.63 -1.69 -6.50
N LEU A 153 -1.77 -1.65 -7.80
CA LEU A 153 -1.87 -0.45 -8.61
C LEU A 153 -3.35 -0.08 -8.72
N TYR A 154 -3.77 1.02 -8.10
CA TYR A 154 -5.17 1.39 -8.04
C TYR A 154 -5.56 2.32 -9.17
N GLY A 155 -6.47 1.87 -10.02
CA GLY A 155 -7.03 2.60 -11.15
C GLY A 155 -6.70 1.98 -12.50
N SER A 156 -7.66 2.03 -13.44
CA SER A 156 -7.53 1.44 -14.77
C SER A 156 -6.43 2.06 -15.63
N PHE A 157 -6.05 3.32 -15.38
CA PHE A 157 -4.97 4.02 -16.09
C PHE A 157 -3.62 3.31 -15.99
N TRP A 158 -3.41 2.50 -14.96
CA TRP A 158 -2.19 1.72 -14.81
C TRP A 158 -1.99 0.70 -15.94
N HIS A 159 -3.07 0.22 -16.58
CA HIS A 159 -2.93 -0.65 -17.76
C HIS A 159 -2.12 0.02 -18.88
N GLU A 160 -2.40 1.28 -19.18
CA GLU A 160 -1.69 2.04 -20.21
C GLU A 160 -0.23 2.29 -19.84
N ILE A 161 0.03 2.63 -18.57
CA ILE A 161 1.39 2.86 -18.06
C ILE A 161 2.22 1.56 -18.14
N ILE A 162 1.66 0.45 -17.69
CA ILE A 162 2.35 -0.84 -17.72
C ILE A 162 2.60 -1.32 -19.15
N GLU A 163 1.63 -1.13 -20.05
CA GLU A 163 1.84 -1.45 -21.48
C GLU A 163 2.92 -0.55 -22.11
N ALA A 164 2.99 0.73 -21.72
CA ALA A 164 4.07 1.60 -22.17
C ALA A 164 5.44 1.12 -21.66
N PHE A 165 5.53 0.67 -20.41
CA PHE A 165 6.76 0.06 -19.89
C PHE A 165 7.13 -1.21 -20.64
N LYS A 166 6.19 -2.13 -20.84
CA LYS A 166 6.44 -3.37 -21.63
C LYS A 166 6.97 -3.08 -23.03
N LYS A 167 6.43 -2.05 -23.67
CA LYS A 167 6.80 -1.68 -25.04
C LYS A 167 8.18 -1.04 -25.14
N ASN A 168 8.59 -0.25 -24.15
CA ASN A 168 9.72 0.66 -24.27
C ASN A 168 10.89 0.37 -23.32
N MET A 169 10.69 -0.52 -22.33
CA MET A 169 11.71 -0.87 -21.34
C MET A 169 12.14 -2.33 -21.48
N ASN A 170 13.36 -2.64 -21.08
CA ASN A 170 13.87 -4.01 -21.06
C ASN A 170 13.42 -4.72 -19.78
N LEU A 171 12.14 -5.13 -19.74
CA LEU A 171 11.58 -5.87 -18.61
C LEU A 171 11.85 -7.36 -18.74
N ARG A 172 12.03 -8.03 -17.60
CA ARG A 172 12.10 -9.48 -17.48
C ARG A 172 10.70 -10.06 -17.30
N GLY A 173 10.52 -11.36 -17.55
CA GLY A 173 9.20 -11.99 -17.49
C GLY A 173 8.54 -11.96 -16.11
N ASP A 174 9.31 -11.93 -15.04
CA ASP A 174 8.86 -11.88 -13.66
C ASP A 174 8.67 -10.45 -13.09
N ASP A 175 9.14 -9.41 -13.80
CA ASP A 175 8.97 -8.01 -13.36
C ASP A 175 7.49 -7.62 -13.19
N LEU A 176 6.60 -8.27 -13.93
CA LEU A 176 5.17 -7.96 -13.92
C LEU A 176 4.35 -8.83 -12.96
N LEU A 177 4.96 -9.83 -12.34
CA LEU A 177 4.26 -10.76 -11.46
C LEU A 177 4.11 -10.25 -10.02
N VAL A 178 4.79 -9.17 -9.68
CA VAL A 178 4.83 -8.60 -8.33
C VAL A 178 3.70 -7.61 -8.02
N PHE A 179 2.84 -7.31 -8.99
CA PHE A 179 1.71 -6.41 -8.80
C PHE A 179 0.41 -6.92 -9.41
N LYS A 180 -0.70 -6.40 -8.89
CA LYS A 180 -2.05 -6.57 -9.44
C LYS A 180 -2.71 -5.20 -9.57
N ILE A 181 -3.62 -5.04 -10.55
CA ILE A 181 -4.39 -3.81 -10.72
C ILE A 181 -5.75 -4.00 -10.04
N ALA A 182 -6.24 -2.95 -9.36
CA ALA A 182 -7.53 -2.91 -8.71
C ALA A 182 -8.26 -1.60 -9.02
N ASN A 183 -9.59 -1.65 -9.13
CA ASN A 183 -10.44 -0.51 -9.43
C ASN A 183 -11.50 -0.26 -8.36
N SER A 184 -11.47 -1.03 -7.28
CA SER A 184 -12.38 -0.86 -6.14
C SER A 184 -11.72 -1.26 -4.82
N PRO A 185 -12.22 -0.74 -3.67
CA PRO A 185 -11.75 -1.16 -2.35
C PRO A 185 -11.86 -2.68 -2.12
N HIS A 186 -12.90 -3.30 -2.64
CA HIS A 186 -13.09 -4.74 -2.53
C HIS A 186 -12.02 -5.51 -3.31
N GLU A 187 -11.71 -5.10 -4.54
CA GLU A 187 -10.63 -5.73 -5.33
C GLU A 187 -9.27 -5.59 -4.66
N VAL A 188 -8.98 -4.45 -4.00
CA VAL A 188 -7.75 -4.29 -3.20
C VAL A 188 -7.68 -5.36 -2.12
N LEU A 189 -8.75 -5.54 -1.34
CA LEU A 189 -8.80 -6.55 -0.27
C LEU A 189 -8.62 -7.98 -0.82
N VAL A 190 -9.32 -8.32 -1.91
CA VAL A 190 -9.19 -9.62 -2.59
C VAL A 190 -7.75 -9.86 -3.05
N ASN A 191 -7.13 -8.87 -3.68
CA ASN A 191 -5.76 -8.98 -4.17
C ASN A 191 -4.74 -9.16 -3.03
N ILE A 192 -4.89 -8.44 -1.90
CA ILE A 192 -4.03 -8.62 -0.71
C ILE A 192 -4.18 -10.04 -0.17
N THR A 193 -5.41 -10.52 -0.03
CA THR A 193 -5.68 -11.87 0.47
C THR A 193 -5.06 -12.93 -0.44
N GLN A 194 -5.16 -12.72 -1.76
CA GLN A 194 -4.57 -13.63 -2.74
C GLN A 194 -3.04 -13.63 -2.65
N PHE A 195 -2.38 -12.47 -2.56
CA PHE A 195 -0.94 -12.37 -2.35
C PHE A 195 -0.50 -13.05 -1.05
N GLY A 196 -1.24 -12.86 0.04
CA GLY A 196 -0.97 -13.54 1.30
C GLY A 196 -0.98 -15.07 1.18
N LYS A 197 -1.93 -15.63 0.41
CA LYS A 197 -1.97 -17.07 0.10
C LYS A 197 -0.79 -17.51 -0.77
N GLU A 198 -0.51 -16.77 -1.86
CA GLU A 198 0.59 -17.07 -2.78
C GLU A 198 1.94 -17.10 -2.05
N ILE A 199 2.20 -16.14 -1.15
CA ILE A 199 3.42 -16.09 -0.33
C ILE A 199 3.47 -17.27 0.65
N LYS A 200 2.36 -17.57 1.34
CA LYS A 200 2.29 -18.67 2.32
C LYS A 200 2.49 -20.05 1.69
N GLU A 201 1.96 -20.24 0.48
CA GLU A 201 2.05 -21.51 -0.25
C GLU A 201 3.39 -21.70 -0.97
N GLY A 202 4.29 -20.72 -0.91
CA GLY A 202 5.59 -20.78 -1.60
C GLY A 202 5.46 -20.96 -3.11
N LYS A 203 4.35 -20.56 -3.71
CA LYS A 203 4.08 -20.75 -5.15
C LYS A 203 5.02 -19.97 -6.08
N HIS A 204 5.93 -19.23 -5.52
CA HIS A 204 7.04 -18.60 -6.25
C HIS A 204 8.31 -19.45 -6.18
N ALA A 205 8.17 -20.73 -6.44
CA ALA A 205 9.09 -21.85 -6.14
C ALA A 205 10.42 -21.88 -6.93
N HIS A 206 10.93 -20.76 -7.39
CA HIS A 206 12.24 -20.72 -8.09
C HIS A 206 13.37 -20.13 -7.25
N LEU A 207 13.10 -19.75 -6.01
CA LEU A 207 14.15 -19.46 -5.05
C LEU A 207 14.28 -20.67 -4.12
N ALA A 208 15.41 -21.38 -4.23
CA ALA A 208 15.80 -22.32 -3.18
C ALA A 208 15.75 -21.54 -1.85
N VAL A 209 14.93 -22.01 -0.92
CA VAL A 209 14.89 -21.48 0.45
C VAL A 209 16.31 -21.62 0.99
N THR A 210 17.03 -20.52 1.10
CA THR A 210 18.23 -20.52 1.92
C THR A 210 17.77 -20.71 3.35
N SER A 211 18.37 -21.65 4.05
CA SER A 211 17.99 -22.15 5.36
C SER A 211 18.08 -21.13 6.52
N ASP A 212 18.29 -19.87 6.21
CA ASP A 212 18.76 -18.88 7.17
C ASP A 212 17.66 -17.98 7.73
N GLY A 213 16.39 -18.32 7.51
CA GLY A 213 15.28 -17.70 8.24
C GLY A 213 15.13 -16.17 8.01
N GLU A 214 15.64 -15.64 6.91
CA GLU A 214 15.40 -14.23 6.55
C GLU A 214 13.90 -14.02 6.36
N ASN A 215 13.36 -13.15 7.18
CA ASN A 215 11.95 -12.79 7.11
C ASN A 215 11.62 -12.28 5.71
N ALA A 216 10.54 -12.79 5.11
CA ALA A 216 10.00 -12.41 3.80
C ALA A 216 9.78 -10.89 3.59
N PHE A 217 10.01 -10.08 4.61
CA PHE A 217 9.74 -8.64 4.65
C PHE A 217 10.97 -7.82 5.10
N THR A 218 12.17 -8.34 4.98
CA THR A 218 13.39 -7.55 5.21
C THR A 218 13.71 -6.70 3.96
N ILE A 219 14.02 -5.41 4.17
CA ILE A 219 14.59 -4.54 3.15
C ILE A 219 16.11 -4.62 3.26
#